data_c7b4085342583883d180574b93e21fec
#
_entry.id   c7b4085342583883d180574b93e21fec
#
_cell.length_a   1.000
_cell.length_b   1.000
_cell.length_c   1.000
_cell.angle_alpha   90.00
_cell.angle_beta   90.00
_cell.angle_gamma   90.00
#
_symmetry.space_group_name_H-M   'P 1'
#
loop_
_entity.id
_entity.type
_entity.pdbx_description
1 polymer ?
#
loop_
_entity_poly.entity_id
_entity_poly.type
_entity_poly.pdbx_seq_one_letter_code
_entity_poly.pdbx_strand_id
1 'polypeptide(L)'
;EKGLSVAYRTMISFMEMGFQRYRVSVIDMYPHARSRFKKAGLPLPYGDSGFAPSQAQLSKVDDMLRQAKQFWEGLDNGKVLRIESCAEPGLTEPIACGCISDYDLNLLGFSEDAESSGAGYQRKGCMCYAGKTELLKHKTRCPHGCLYCYWKDMKG
;
A
#
# COMPACT_ATOMS: atom_id res chain seq x y z
N GLU A 1 -5.64 15.66 -4.74
CA GLU A 1 -4.88 15.81 -6.01
C GLU A 1 -3.37 15.90 -5.80
N LYS A 2 -2.85 16.74 -4.88
CA LYS A 2 -1.39 16.86 -4.64
C LYS A 2 -0.74 15.51 -4.28
N GLY A 3 -1.37 14.68 -3.44
CA GLY A 3 -0.83 13.37 -3.04
C GLY A 3 -0.65 12.40 -4.19
N LEU A 4 -1.62 12.31 -5.10
CA LEU A 4 -1.53 11.46 -6.30
C LEU A 4 -0.45 11.94 -7.25
N SER A 5 -0.32 13.26 -7.44
CA SER A 5 0.76 13.82 -8.28
C SER A 5 2.15 13.52 -7.70
N VAL A 6 2.32 13.54 -6.38
CA VAL A 6 3.58 13.15 -5.74
C VAL A 6 3.83 11.65 -5.91
N ALA A 7 2.83 10.81 -5.66
CA ALA A 7 2.93 9.36 -5.83
C ALA A 7 3.31 9.00 -7.28
N TYR A 8 2.64 9.59 -8.26
CA TYR A 8 2.94 9.39 -9.68
C TYR A 8 4.39 9.74 -10.00
N ARG A 9 4.83 10.97 -9.69
CA ARG A 9 6.22 11.39 -9.96
C ARG A 9 7.26 10.51 -9.29
N THR A 10 7.01 10.12 -8.04
CA THR A 10 7.90 9.20 -7.32
C THR A 10 7.99 7.85 -8.04
N MET A 11 6.84 7.32 -8.47
CA MET A 11 6.79 6.05 -9.20
C MET A 11 7.55 6.14 -10.52
N ILE A 12 7.33 7.22 -11.30
CA ILE A 12 8.04 7.46 -12.56
C ILE A 12 9.56 7.54 -12.34
N SER A 13 10.01 8.30 -11.34
CA SER A 13 11.45 8.39 -11.05
C SER A 13 12.07 7.02 -10.72
N PHE A 14 11.37 6.17 -9.98
CA PHE A 14 11.85 4.81 -9.74
C PHE A 14 11.81 3.92 -10.99
N MET A 15 10.82 4.10 -11.87
CA MET A 15 10.76 3.41 -13.16
C MET A 15 11.95 3.77 -14.06
N GLU A 16 12.30 5.04 -14.13
CA GLU A 16 13.50 5.52 -14.85
C GLU A 16 14.79 4.92 -14.28
N MET A 17 14.84 4.67 -12.96
CA MET A 17 15.96 3.96 -12.31
C MET A 17 15.94 2.44 -12.55
N GLY A 18 14.91 1.91 -13.25
CA GLY A 18 14.79 0.50 -13.61
C GLY A 18 14.07 -0.38 -12.58
N PHE A 19 13.43 0.21 -11.57
CA PHE A 19 12.56 -0.55 -10.66
C PHE A 19 11.28 -0.95 -11.40
N GLN A 20 10.97 -2.24 -11.38
CA GLN A 20 9.87 -2.83 -12.16
C GLN A 20 8.74 -3.39 -11.30
N ARG A 21 8.85 -3.34 -9.97
CA ARG A 21 7.84 -3.88 -9.07
C ARG A 21 7.42 -2.86 -8.02
N TYR A 22 6.13 -2.66 -7.93
CA TYR A 22 5.51 -1.69 -7.03
C TYR A 22 4.39 -2.33 -6.23
N ARG A 23 4.29 -2.00 -4.95
CA ARG A 23 3.15 -2.37 -4.12
C ARG A 23 2.43 -1.12 -3.68
N VAL A 24 1.16 -1.03 -4.06
CA VAL A 24 0.30 0.12 -3.82
C VAL A 24 -0.70 -0.22 -2.71
N SER A 25 -0.88 0.69 -1.78
CA SER A 25 -1.93 0.61 -0.77
C SER A 25 -2.46 2.01 -0.52
N VAL A 26 -3.75 2.10 -0.26
CA VAL A 26 -4.41 3.35 0.09
C VAL A 26 -4.58 3.42 1.60
N ILE A 27 -4.40 4.61 2.16
CA ILE A 27 -4.43 4.79 3.61
C ILE A 27 -5.85 4.58 4.17
N ASP A 28 -5.94 3.82 5.26
CA ASP A 28 -7.12 3.78 6.11
C ASP A 28 -6.98 4.80 7.26
N MET A 29 -7.99 5.67 7.42
CA MET A 29 -7.96 6.74 8.40
C MET A 29 -8.40 6.27 9.79
N TYR A 30 -7.54 5.50 10.44
CA TYR A 30 -7.74 5.11 11.83
C TYR A 30 -7.89 6.34 12.75
N PRO A 31 -8.63 6.24 13.86
CA PRO A 31 -8.89 7.38 14.75
C PRO A 31 -7.63 8.11 15.23
N HIS A 32 -6.56 7.37 15.53
CA HIS A 32 -5.28 7.95 15.93
C HIS A 32 -4.54 8.64 14.78
N ALA A 33 -4.60 8.09 13.55
CA ALA A 33 -4.05 8.75 12.37
C ALA A 33 -4.80 10.06 12.09
N ARG A 34 -6.14 10.01 12.14
CA ARG A 34 -6.98 11.19 12.00
C ARG A 34 -6.63 12.29 13.03
N SER A 35 -6.43 11.89 14.30
CA SER A 35 -6.02 12.83 15.35
C SER A 35 -4.67 13.49 15.03
N ARG A 36 -3.70 12.75 14.49
CA ARG A 36 -2.40 13.32 14.09
C ARG A 36 -2.53 14.31 12.94
N PHE A 37 -3.33 13.99 11.90
CA PHE A 37 -3.60 14.91 10.80
C PHE A 37 -4.22 16.22 11.31
N LYS A 38 -5.25 16.13 12.17
CA LYS A 38 -5.89 17.31 12.78
C LYS A 38 -4.91 18.13 13.62
N LYS A 39 -4.08 17.49 14.46
CA LYS A 39 -3.05 18.18 15.25
C LYS A 39 -2.00 18.87 14.38
N ALA A 40 -1.69 18.31 13.21
CA ALA A 40 -0.76 18.89 12.25
C ALA A 40 -1.40 19.98 11.37
N GLY A 41 -2.68 20.30 11.54
CA GLY A 41 -3.38 21.27 10.71
C GLY A 41 -3.57 20.83 9.26
N LEU A 42 -3.51 19.53 8.99
CA LEU A 42 -3.61 18.98 7.64
C LEU A 42 -5.04 18.51 7.34
N PRO A 43 -5.50 18.69 6.08
CA PRO A 43 -6.80 18.20 5.67
C PRO A 43 -6.85 16.68 5.72
N LEU A 44 -8.01 16.15 6.13
CA LEU A 44 -8.27 14.72 6.13
C LEU A 44 -8.55 14.25 4.70
N PRO A 45 -7.90 13.16 4.23
CA PRO A 45 -8.03 12.68 2.85
C PRO A 45 -9.47 12.36 2.42
N TYR A 46 -10.29 11.90 3.38
CA TYR A 46 -11.66 11.43 3.11
C TYR A 46 -12.72 12.22 3.89
N GLY A 47 -12.40 13.45 4.27
CA GLY A 47 -13.26 14.29 5.12
C GLY A 47 -13.29 13.83 6.58
N ASP A 48 -14.14 14.49 7.37
CA ASP A 48 -14.13 14.35 8.83
C ASP A 48 -14.54 12.96 9.34
N SER A 49 -15.37 12.23 8.62
CA SER A 49 -15.90 10.91 9.02
C SER A 49 -15.38 9.75 8.15
N GLY A 50 -14.77 10.03 7.01
CA GLY A 50 -14.31 9.00 6.08
C GLY A 50 -13.18 8.13 6.66
N PHE A 51 -13.36 6.80 6.64
CA PHE A 51 -12.34 5.84 7.05
C PHE A 51 -11.47 5.40 5.89
N ALA A 52 -12.09 5.09 4.76
CA ALA A 52 -11.48 4.59 3.54
C ALA A 52 -11.84 5.51 2.35
N PRO A 53 -11.11 5.43 1.24
CA PRO A 53 -11.44 6.19 0.04
C PRO A 53 -12.79 5.80 -0.54
N SER A 54 -13.46 6.75 -1.16
CA SER A 54 -14.63 6.50 -2.00
C SER A 54 -14.23 5.84 -3.32
N GLN A 55 -15.20 5.23 -4.00
CA GLN A 55 -14.96 4.64 -5.33
C GLN A 55 -14.42 5.68 -6.33
N ALA A 56 -14.91 6.91 -6.28
CA ALA A 56 -14.40 7.99 -7.13
C ALA A 56 -12.94 8.36 -6.85
N GLN A 57 -12.49 8.21 -5.60
CA GLN A 57 -11.08 8.40 -5.25
C GLN A 57 -10.22 7.22 -5.69
N LEU A 58 -10.72 5.99 -5.58
CA LEU A 58 -10.05 4.79 -6.08
C LEU A 58 -9.90 4.83 -7.61
N SER A 59 -10.92 5.27 -8.34
CA SER A 59 -10.83 5.47 -9.80
C SER A 59 -9.71 6.43 -10.19
N LYS A 60 -9.48 7.51 -9.42
CA LYS A 60 -8.35 8.41 -9.67
C LYS A 60 -6.99 7.74 -9.41
N VAL A 61 -6.92 6.81 -8.47
CA VAL A 61 -5.71 6.00 -8.24
C VAL A 61 -5.49 5.06 -9.44
N ASP A 62 -6.53 4.37 -9.90
CA ASP A 62 -6.45 3.51 -11.08
C ASP A 62 -6.02 4.30 -12.33
N ASP A 63 -6.56 5.50 -12.54
CA ASP A 63 -6.15 6.36 -13.66
C ASP A 63 -4.66 6.73 -13.57
N MET A 64 -4.18 7.05 -12.39
CA MET A 64 -2.75 7.32 -12.15
C MET A 64 -1.88 6.08 -12.43
N LEU A 65 -2.31 4.90 -12.00
CA LEU A 65 -1.58 3.66 -12.24
C LEU A 65 -1.57 3.27 -13.72
N ARG A 66 -2.67 3.52 -14.43
CA ARG A 66 -2.74 3.32 -15.89
C ARG A 66 -1.76 4.23 -16.63
N GLN A 67 -1.68 5.51 -16.24
CA GLN A 67 -0.69 6.43 -16.81
C GLN A 67 0.74 5.96 -16.52
N ALA A 68 1.01 5.45 -15.32
CA ALA A 68 2.32 4.90 -14.98
C ALA A 68 2.67 3.65 -15.81
N LYS A 69 1.71 2.78 -16.09
CA LYS A 69 1.90 1.63 -17.00
C LYS A 69 2.23 2.10 -18.43
N GLN A 70 1.49 3.07 -18.95
CA GLN A 70 1.75 3.64 -20.27
C GLN A 70 3.15 4.28 -20.35
N PHE A 71 3.57 4.98 -19.31
CA PHE A 71 4.93 5.51 -19.23
C PHE A 71 5.98 4.39 -19.28
N TRP A 72 5.77 3.32 -18.52
CA TRP A 72 6.68 2.17 -18.50
C TRP A 72 6.80 1.49 -19.88
N GLU A 73 5.69 1.31 -20.56
CA GLU A 73 5.65 0.75 -21.93
C GLU A 73 6.48 1.60 -22.90
N GLY A 74 6.47 2.93 -22.72
CA GLY A 74 7.27 3.86 -23.52
C GLY A 74 8.78 3.82 -23.25
N LEU A 75 9.23 3.19 -22.15
CA LEU A 75 10.66 3.09 -21.84
C LEU A 75 11.40 2.02 -22.67
N ASP A 76 10.67 1.14 -23.34
CA ASP A 76 11.20 0.05 -24.21
C ASP A 76 12.40 -0.71 -23.58
N ASN A 77 12.30 -1.00 -22.29
CA ASN A 77 13.39 -1.60 -21.52
C ASN A 77 13.38 -3.14 -21.49
N GLY A 78 12.44 -3.78 -22.19
CA GLY A 78 12.28 -5.23 -22.27
C GLY A 78 11.87 -5.92 -20.95
N LYS A 79 11.57 -5.15 -19.92
CA LYS A 79 11.20 -5.66 -18.59
C LYS A 79 9.70 -5.60 -18.35
N VAL A 80 9.19 -6.55 -17.58
CA VAL A 80 7.76 -6.61 -17.21
C VAL A 80 7.50 -5.78 -15.96
N LEU A 81 6.64 -4.78 -16.07
CA LEU A 81 6.15 -4.02 -14.93
C LEU A 81 5.15 -4.85 -14.11
N ARG A 82 5.35 -4.86 -12.81
CA ARG A 82 4.44 -5.50 -11.87
C ARG A 82 3.94 -4.49 -10.82
N ILE A 83 2.66 -4.18 -10.87
CA ILE A 83 1.98 -3.35 -9.86
C ILE A 83 1.02 -4.24 -9.09
N GLU A 84 1.17 -4.28 -7.79
CA GLU A 84 0.43 -5.13 -6.87
C GLU A 84 -0.30 -4.30 -5.81
N SER A 85 -1.40 -4.82 -5.28
CA SER A 85 -2.11 -4.22 -4.14
C SER A 85 -2.50 -5.28 -3.10
N CYS A 86 -2.51 -4.88 -1.84
CA CYS A 86 -2.95 -5.74 -0.73
C CYS A 86 -4.22 -5.19 -0.11
N ALA A 87 -5.28 -6.01 -0.12
CA ALA A 87 -6.58 -5.68 0.47
C ALA A 87 -7.19 -4.34 0.00
N GLU A 88 -7.07 -4.06 -1.30
CA GLU A 88 -7.67 -2.90 -1.96
C GLU A 88 -8.68 -3.37 -3.03
N PRO A 89 -9.81 -3.95 -2.64
CA PRO A 89 -10.74 -4.60 -3.57
C PRO A 89 -11.40 -3.63 -4.58
N GLY A 90 -11.31 -2.34 -4.32
CA GLY A 90 -11.84 -1.30 -5.21
C GLY A 90 -10.86 -0.80 -6.28
N LEU A 91 -9.60 -1.24 -6.24
CA LEU A 91 -8.62 -0.98 -7.30
C LEU A 91 -8.68 -2.07 -8.36
N THR A 92 -8.63 -1.69 -9.62
CA THR A 92 -8.73 -2.60 -10.78
C THR A 92 -7.42 -2.74 -11.56
N GLU A 93 -6.54 -1.76 -11.47
CA GLU A 93 -5.27 -1.75 -12.20
C GLU A 93 -4.19 -2.63 -11.57
N PRO A 94 -4.01 -2.70 -10.24
CA PRO A 94 -3.00 -3.55 -9.66
C PRO A 94 -3.46 -5.01 -9.54
N ILE A 95 -2.49 -5.92 -9.51
CA ILE A 95 -2.74 -7.33 -9.21
C ILE A 95 -3.02 -7.46 -7.71
N ALA A 96 -4.16 -8.02 -7.33
CA ALA A 96 -4.46 -8.30 -5.93
C ALA A 96 -3.50 -9.37 -5.38
N CYS A 97 -2.89 -9.11 -4.22
CA CYS A 97 -1.95 -10.03 -3.59
C CYS A 97 -1.92 -9.88 -2.06
N GLY A 98 -1.25 -10.79 -1.38
CA GLY A 98 -0.87 -10.63 0.03
C GLY A 98 0.35 -9.71 0.22
N CYS A 99 0.65 -9.35 1.46
CA CYS A 99 1.88 -8.60 1.79
C CYS A 99 3.15 -9.39 1.44
N ILE A 100 3.07 -10.71 1.52
CA ILE A 100 4.00 -11.66 0.91
C ILE A 100 3.15 -12.42 -0.10
N SER A 101 3.51 -12.40 -1.36
CA SER A 101 2.79 -13.07 -2.45
C SER A 101 3.50 -14.35 -2.89
N ASP A 102 2.81 -15.18 -3.65
CA ASP A 102 3.43 -16.38 -4.26
C ASP A 102 4.64 -15.99 -5.11
N TYR A 103 4.59 -14.83 -5.75
CA TYR A 103 5.75 -14.30 -6.46
C TYR A 103 6.95 -14.08 -5.55
N ASP A 104 6.75 -13.57 -4.32
CA ASP A 104 7.82 -13.39 -3.34
C ASP A 104 8.38 -14.74 -2.87
N LEU A 105 7.50 -15.70 -2.62
CA LEU A 105 7.90 -17.05 -2.20
C LEU A 105 8.72 -17.75 -3.29
N ASN A 106 8.24 -17.73 -4.53
CA ASN A 106 8.93 -18.29 -5.67
C ASN A 106 10.30 -17.65 -5.90
N LEU A 107 10.38 -16.30 -5.79
CA LEU A 107 11.65 -15.57 -5.93
C LEU A 107 12.67 -15.96 -4.85
N LEU A 108 12.20 -16.26 -3.65
CA LEU A 108 13.03 -16.65 -2.51
C LEU A 108 13.28 -18.16 -2.43
N GLY A 109 12.72 -18.95 -3.37
CA GLY A 109 12.89 -20.40 -3.42
C GLY A 109 12.10 -21.17 -2.34
N PHE A 110 11.05 -20.56 -1.77
CA PHE A 110 10.14 -21.26 -0.87
C PHE A 110 9.11 -22.05 -1.68
N SER A 111 8.82 -23.29 -1.25
CA SER A 111 7.76 -24.09 -1.86
C SER A 111 6.38 -23.55 -1.53
N GLU A 112 5.40 -23.85 -2.40
CA GLU A 112 4.00 -23.42 -2.28
C GLU A 112 3.24 -24.01 -1.08
N ASP A 113 3.87 -24.87 -0.28
CA ASP A 113 3.28 -25.52 0.89
C ASP A 113 3.02 -24.56 2.08
N ALA A 114 3.30 -23.29 1.95
CA ALA A 114 2.85 -22.29 2.91
C ALA A 114 1.32 -22.17 2.80
N GLU A 115 0.59 -22.89 3.64
CA GLU A 115 -0.87 -22.79 3.70
C GLU A 115 -1.30 -21.35 3.80
N SER A 116 -1.92 -20.85 2.72
CA SER A 116 -2.63 -19.58 2.74
C SER A 116 -3.93 -19.76 3.53
N SER A 117 -3.82 -20.01 4.83
CA SER A 117 -5.01 -19.96 5.64
C SER A 117 -5.43 -18.51 5.72
N GLY A 118 -6.59 -18.16 5.16
CA GLY A 118 -7.14 -16.81 5.05
C GLY A 118 -7.44 -16.08 6.36
N ALA A 119 -6.72 -16.38 7.39
CA ALA A 119 -6.79 -15.81 8.72
C ALA A 119 -5.65 -14.84 9.04
N GLY A 120 -5.07 -14.25 8.04
CA GLY A 120 -4.12 -13.15 8.22
C GLY A 120 -4.85 -11.86 8.57
N TYR A 121 -5.26 -11.76 9.76
CA TYR A 121 -6.07 -10.78 10.42
C TYR A 121 -5.75 -9.31 10.29
N GLN A 122 -5.61 -8.71 9.14
CA GLN A 122 -5.38 -7.28 9.21
C GLN A 122 -6.55 -6.44 8.73
N ARG A 123 -7.25 -6.87 7.71
CA ARG A 123 -8.47 -6.23 7.22
C ARG A 123 -9.22 -7.16 6.26
N LYS A 124 -10.48 -6.85 6.04
CA LYS A 124 -11.32 -7.58 5.08
C LYS A 124 -10.66 -7.58 3.70
N GLY A 125 -10.58 -8.74 3.07
CA GLY A 125 -9.95 -8.89 1.75
C GLY A 125 -8.43 -9.04 1.78
N CYS A 126 -7.81 -9.17 2.96
CA CYS A 126 -6.37 -9.46 3.06
C CYS A 126 -6.08 -10.89 2.57
N MET A 127 -5.19 -11.01 1.59
CA MET A 127 -4.73 -12.28 1.02
C MET A 127 -3.41 -12.76 1.64
N CYS A 128 -3.09 -12.27 2.83
CA CYS A 128 -1.84 -12.64 3.49
C CYS A 128 -1.88 -14.06 4.06
N TYR A 129 -0.75 -14.75 4.03
CA TYR A 129 -0.57 -16.03 4.70
C TYR A 129 -0.85 -15.92 6.20
N ALA A 130 -1.36 -16.99 6.78
CA ALA A 130 -1.53 -17.11 8.23
C ALA A 130 -0.18 -17.25 8.96
N GLY A 131 -0.23 -17.16 10.28
CA GLY A 131 0.95 -17.41 11.10
C GLY A 131 2.01 -16.33 11.08
N LYS A 132 1.68 -15.11 10.64
CA LYS A 132 2.62 -13.99 10.74
C LYS A 132 3.02 -13.73 12.18
N THR A 133 4.32 -13.70 12.42
CA THR A 133 4.88 -13.33 13.72
C THR A 133 5.21 -11.86 13.74
N GLU A 134 4.70 -11.13 14.73
CA GLU A 134 5.10 -9.75 14.98
C GLU A 134 6.52 -9.73 15.55
N LEU A 135 7.47 -9.21 14.79
CA LEU A 135 8.87 -9.14 15.19
C LEU A 135 9.14 -8.00 16.16
N LEU A 136 8.32 -6.95 16.12
CA LEU A 136 8.45 -5.80 17.00
C LEU A 136 7.72 -6.03 18.33
N LYS A 137 8.32 -6.84 19.20
CA LYS A 137 7.75 -7.17 20.51
C LYS A 137 7.61 -5.96 21.45
N HIS A 138 8.48 -4.98 21.30
CA HIS A 138 8.47 -3.75 22.09
C HIS A 138 8.19 -2.57 21.16
N LYS A 139 7.00 -2.01 21.29
CA LYS A 139 6.58 -0.80 20.57
C LYS A 139 7.24 0.43 21.22
N THR A 140 8.55 0.49 21.15
CA THR A 140 9.27 1.69 21.52
C THR A 140 8.86 2.83 20.60
N ARG A 141 8.99 4.07 21.07
CA ARG A 141 8.62 5.26 20.31
C ARG A 141 9.37 5.25 18.97
N CYS A 142 8.61 5.07 17.89
CA CYS A 142 9.17 5.12 16.55
C CYS A 142 9.66 6.55 16.26
N PRO A 143 10.91 6.75 15.82
CA PRO A 143 11.46 8.09 15.58
C PRO A 143 10.88 8.79 14.35
N HIS A 144 10.20 8.06 13.46
CA HIS A 144 9.75 8.60 12.17
C HIS A 144 8.53 9.51 12.26
N GLY A 145 7.69 9.38 13.29
CA GLY A 145 6.54 10.27 13.50
C GLY A 145 5.52 10.31 12.34
N CYS A 146 5.40 9.25 11.54
CA CYS A 146 4.51 9.21 10.37
C CYS A 146 3.06 9.49 10.76
N LEU A 147 2.44 10.50 10.17
CA LEU A 147 1.07 10.90 10.47
C LEU A 147 0.05 9.80 10.17
N TYR A 148 0.31 9.01 9.12
CA TYR A 148 -0.54 7.91 8.66
C TYR A 148 -0.26 6.57 9.37
N CYS A 149 0.67 6.52 10.32
CA CYS A 149 1.01 5.28 11.00
C CYS A 149 -0.22 4.67 11.70
N TYR A 150 -0.48 3.39 11.45
CA TYR A 150 -1.60 2.67 12.07
C TYR A 150 -1.37 2.34 13.54
N TRP A 151 -0.14 2.50 14.03
CA TRP A 151 0.16 2.27 15.44
C TRP A 151 -0.37 3.41 16.31
N LYS A 152 -0.98 3.01 17.42
CA LYS A 152 -1.38 3.98 18.44
C LYS A 152 -0.12 4.54 19.10
N ASP A 153 -0.15 5.84 19.37
CA ASP A 153 0.86 6.43 20.23
C ASP A 153 0.77 5.75 21.59
N MET A 154 1.85 5.17 22.04
CA MET A 154 1.93 4.76 23.43
C MET A 154 1.91 6.05 24.25
N LYS A 155 0.90 6.19 25.10
CA LYS A 155 0.94 7.24 26.14
C LYS A 155 2.17 6.94 26.99
N GLY A 156 3.14 7.82 26.91
CA GLY A 156 4.23 7.86 27.88
C GLY A 156 3.70 8.23 29.24
#